data_b19f652d75a851bfd78a935dbb2086b0
#
_entry.id   b19f652d75a851bfd78a935dbb2086b0
#
_cell.length_a   1.000
_cell.length_b   1.000
_cell.length_c   1.000
_cell.angle_alpha   90.00
_cell.angle_beta   90.00
_cell.angle_gamma   90.00
#
_symmetry.space_group_name_H-M   'P 1'
#
loop_
_entity.id
_entity.type
_entity.pdbx_description
1 polymer ?
#
loop_
_entity_poly.entity_id
_entity_poly.type
_entity_poly.pdbx_seq_one_letter_code
_entity_poly.pdbx_strand_id
1 'polypeptide(L)'
;LIVEDEEESLSYLKEELEGDYRIMTRKNGREAYDTILADTPDLVISDIMMPEMDGLSLCRKIKQNTNVNHVPVILLTAKSKPEDTMEGMATGADAYMVKPFNTELLKSTIANLLANRKLLKSKFSGAQQQEDKVQKLSMKSADEILMSKIMKVINENLSNPDLNVEMLAANVGLSRVHVHRKLKELTNLSARDFIKNIRLQQAAALLKEKKLTVSEVAYATGYTNLSHFSSSFKEVHGMSPKEYMLAHQG
;
A
#
# COMPACT_ATOMS: atom_id res chain seq x y z
N LEU A 1 -10.71 -11.81 5.58
CA LEU A 1 -11.65 -11.72 6.70
C LEU A 1 -13.04 -11.40 6.16
N ILE A 2 -14.04 -12.20 6.52
CA ILE A 2 -15.47 -11.96 6.23
C ILE A 2 -16.15 -11.51 7.53
N VAL A 3 -16.95 -10.45 7.46
CA VAL A 3 -17.68 -9.88 8.59
C VAL A 3 -19.16 -9.78 8.21
N GLU A 4 -19.99 -10.61 8.83
CA GLU A 4 -21.40 -10.76 8.51
C GLU A 4 -22.10 -11.32 9.74
N ASP A 5 -23.18 -10.73 10.20
CA ASP A 5 -23.92 -11.16 11.39
C ASP A 5 -24.94 -12.27 11.08
N GLU A 6 -25.43 -12.34 9.84
CA GLU A 6 -26.37 -13.35 9.41
C GLU A 6 -25.63 -14.67 9.07
N GLU A 7 -25.94 -15.74 9.80
CA GLU A 7 -25.25 -17.02 9.71
C GLU A 7 -25.33 -17.68 8.33
N GLU A 8 -26.48 -17.55 7.64
CA GLU A 8 -26.67 -18.12 6.30
C GLU A 8 -25.81 -17.40 5.27
N SER A 9 -25.79 -16.07 5.28
CA SER A 9 -24.95 -15.23 4.43
C SER A 9 -23.46 -15.47 4.69
N LEU A 10 -23.07 -15.58 5.96
CA LEU A 10 -21.68 -15.86 6.37
C LEU A 10 -21.22 -17.23 5.87
N SER A 11 -22.05 -18.27 6.05
CA SER A 11 -21.77 -19.63 5.61
C SER A 11 -21.65 -19.71 4.08
N TYR A 12 -22.57 -19.06 3.37
CA TYR A 12 -22.53 -18.98 1.91
C TYR A 12 -21.24 -18.32 1.40
N LEU A 13 -20.89 -17.15 1.92
CA LEU A 13 -19.65 -16.46 1.53
C LEU A 13 -18.39 -17.27 1.83
N LYS A 14 -18.39 -17.95 2.98
CA LYS A 14 -17.28 -18.83 3.37
C LYS A 14 -17.14 -19.98 2.39
N GLU A 15 -18.22 -20.71 2.10
CA GLU A 15 -18.24 -21.87 1.21
C GLU A 15 -17.79 -21.51 -0.21
N GLU A 16 -18.23 -20.36 -0.71
CA GLU A 16 -17.86 -19.85 -2.03
C GLU A 16 -16.38 -19.42 -2.15
N LEU A 17 -15.75 -19.03 -1.06
CA LEU A 17 -14.40 -18.45 -1.10
C LEU A 17 -13.31 -19.35 -0.48
N GLU A 18 -13.65 -20.35 0.33
CA GLU A 18 -12.67 -21.18 1.04
C GLU A 18 -11.83 -22.09 0.12
N GLY A 19 -12.31 -22.35 -1.10
CA GLY A 19 -11.54 -23.07 -2.12
C GLY A 19 -10.32 -22.30 -2.64
N ASP A 20 -10.41 -20.97 -2.62
CA ASP A 20 -9.37 -20.07 -3.19
C ASP A 20 -8.58 -19.30 -2.12
N TYR A 21 -9.16 -19.13 -0.90
CA TYR A 21 -8.63 -18.24 0.13
C TYR A 21 -8.70 -18.87 1.53
N ARG A 22 -7.73 -18.52 2.40
CA ARG A 22 -7.84 -18.79 3.83
C ARG A 22 -8.83 -17.81 4.46
N ILE A 23 -9.95 -18.32 4.96
CA ILE A 23 -11.05 -17.52 5.48
C ILE A 23 -10.98 -17.40 7.01
N MET A 24 -11.13 -16.18 7.50
CA MET A 24 -11.48 -15.85 8.88
C MET A 24 -12.86 -15.22 8.88
N THR A 25 -13.68 -15.48 9.89
CA THR A 25 -15.04 -14.96 10.01
C THR A 25 -15.25 -14.22 11.32
N ARG A 26 -16.04 -13.15 11.31
CA ARG A 26 -16.51 -12.43 12.51
C ARG A 26 -17.97 -11.99 12.29
N LYS A 27 -18.71 -11.82 13.39
CA LYS A 27 -20.14 -11.51 13.36
C LYS A 27 -20.49 -10.02 13.51
N ASN A 28 -19.49 -9.20 13.85
CA ASN A 28 -19.67 -7.75 13.97
C ASN A 28 -18.36 -7.01 13.71
N GLY A 29 -18.47 -5.70 13.48
CA GLY A 29 -17.31 -4.87 13.18
C GLY A 29 -16.34 -4.69 14.35
N ARG A 30 -16.80 -4.86 15.60
CA ARG A 30 -15.94 -4.77 16.79
C ARG A 30 -14.95 -5.93 16.83
N GLU A 31 -15.45 -7.15 16.79
CA GLU A 31 -14.62 -8.35 16.73
C GLU A 31 -13.69 -8.36 15.53
N ALA A 32 -14.20 -7.90 14.36
CA ALA A 32 -13.42 -7.78 13.16
C ALA A 32 -12.25 -6.81 13.31
N TYR A 33 -12.47 -5.64 13.90
CA TYR A 33 -11.42 -4.66 14.12
C TYR A 33 -10.33 -5.17 15.07
N ASP A 34 -10.71 -5.82 16.16
CA ASP A 34 -9.75 -6.42 17.11
C ASP A 34 -8.93 -7.52 16.42
N THR A 35 -9.57 -8.34 15.57
CA THR A 35 -8.89 -9.35 14.75
C THR A 35 -7.90 -8.71 13.78
N ILE A 36 -8.29 -7.65 13.06
CA ILE A 36 -7.45 -6.95 12.10
C ILE A 36 -6.19 -6.36 12.75
N LEU A 37 -6.30 -5.91 13.99
CA LEU A 37 -5.15 -5.39 14.74
C LEU A 37 -4.19 -6.49 15.20
N ALA A 38 -4.72 -7.67 15.57
CA ALA A 38 -3.93 -8.81 16.05
C ALA A 38 -3.30 -9.61 14.89
N ASP A 39 -4.06 -9.89 13.84
CA ASP A 39 -3.64 -10.66 12.65
C ASP A 39 -4.22 -10.00 11.40
N THR A 40 -3.42 -9.12 10.78
CA THR A 40 -3.85 -8.27 9.68
C THR A 40 -4.18 -9.09 8.43
N PRO A 41 -5.44 -9.15 7.98
CA PRO A 41 -5.83 -9.90 6.80
C PRO A 41 -5.37 -9.20 5.50
N ASP A 42 -5.29 -9.93 4.42
CA ASP A 42 -4.98 -9.37 3.10
C ASP A 42 -6.15 -8.56 2.51
N LEU A 43 -7.40 -8.87 2.91
CA LEU A 43 -8.61 -8.20 2.46
C LEU A 43 -9.74 -8.41 3.47
N VAL A 44 -10.64 -7.44 3.60
CA VAL A 44 -11.86 -7.49 4.41
C VAL A 44 -13.08 -7.39 3.49
N ILE A 45 -14.03 -8.30 3.68
CA ILE A 45 -15.38 -8.22 3.13
C ILE A 45 -16.31 -8.01 4.32
N SER A 46 -17.11 -6.97 4.32
CA SER A 46 -17.98 -6.64 5.44
C SER A 46 -19.38 -6.28 4.96
N ASP A 47 -20.40 -6.88 5.59
CA ASP A 47 -21.74 -6.32 5.52
C ASP A 47 -21.75 -4.91 6.16
N ILE A 48 -22.68 -4.07 5.72
CA ILE A 48 -22.86 -2.75 6.29
C ILE A 48 -23.71 -2.81 7.55
N MET A 49 -24.80 -3.56 7.52
CA MET A 49 -25.80 -3.56 8.58
C MET A 49 -25.53 -4.65 9.61
N MET A 50 -24.72 -4.34 10.60
CA MET A 50 -24.35 -5.29 11.67
C MET A 50 -24.51 -4.67 13.05
N PRO A 51 -24.75 -5.47 14.10
CA PRO A 51 -24.83 -5.01 15.48
C PRO A 51 -23.46 -4.51 16.00
N GLU A 52 -23.46 -3.78 17.10
CA GLU A 52 -22.31 -3.22 17.82
C GLU A 52 -21.49 -2.21 17.00
N MET A 53 -20.95 -2.62 15.87
CA MET A 53 -20.23 -1.76 14.93
C MET A 53 -20.58 -2.16 13.52
N ASP A 54 -21.20 -1.24 12.79
CA ASP A 54 -21.56 -1.39 11.37
C ASP A 54 -20.33 -1.41 10.46
N GLY A 55 -20.51 -1.88 9.22
CA GLY A 55 -19.44 -2.00 8.25
C GLY A 55 -18.84 -0.67 7.80
N LEU A 56 -19.62 0.42 7.76
CA LEU A 56 -19.11 1.76 7.43
C LEU A 56 -18.19 2.28 8.53
N SER A 57 -18.57 2.09 9.79
CA SER A 57 -17.75 2.45 10.96
C SER A 57 -16.49 1.60 11.03
N LEU A 58 -16.57 0.30 10.74
CA LEU A 58 -15.41 -0.59 10.64
C LEU A 58 -14.47 -0.10 9.53
N CYS A 59 -14.97 0.14 8.33
CA CYS A 59 -14.19 0.64 7.21
C CYS A 59 -13.49 1.96 7.56
N ARG A 60 -14.22 2.93 8.12
CA ARG A 60 -13.66 4.20 8.56
C ARG A 60 -12.53 4.03 9.58
N LYS A 61 -12.70 3.14 10.57
CA LYS A 61 -11.66 2.84 11.56
C LYS A 61 -10.42 2.20 10.92
N ILE A 62 -10.61 1.24 10.01
CA ILE A 62 -9.50 0.63 9.27
C ILE A 62 -8.75 1.71 8.48
N LYS A 63 -9.47 2.53 7.71
CA LYS A 63 -8.85 3.55 6.84
C LYS A 63 -8.21 4.72 7.59
N GLN A 64 -8.62 4.98 8.82
CA GLN A 64 -8.01 5.98 9.70
C GLN A 64 -6.79 5.47 10.47
N ASN A 65 -6.67 4.17 10.68
CA ASN A 65 -5.56 3.58 11.42
C ASN A 65 -4.35 3.33 10.50
N THR A 66 -3.25 4.04 10.74
CA THR A 66 -2.02 3.99 9.93
C THR A 66 -1.39 2.61 9.80
N ASN A 67 -1.63 1.71 10.75
CA ASN A 67 -1.06 0.35 10.73
C ASN A 67 -1.80 -0.59 9.78
N VAL A 68 -3.12 -0.40 9.61
CA VAL A 68 -3.99 -1.32 8.87
C VAL A 68 -4.78 -0.66 7.73
N ASN A 69 -4.62 0.65 7.51
CA ASN A 69 -5.36 1.40 6.48
C ASN A 69 -5.08 0.93 5.03
N HIS A 70 -4.01 0.15 4.86
CA HIS A 70 -3.62 -0.45 3.58
C HIS A 70 -4.43 -1.72 3.25
N VAL A 71 -5.23 -2.24 4.19
CA VAL A 71 -6.08 -3.41 3.96
C VAL A 71 -7.27 -3.01 3.10
N PRO A 72 -7.46 -3.65 1.92
CA PRO A 72 -8.63 -3.37 1.10
C PRO A 72 -9.91 -3.83 1.79
N VAL A 73 -10.96 -3.03 1.64
CA VAL A 73 -12.28 -3.27 2.23
C VAL A 73 -13.33 -3.28 1.13
N ILE A 74 -14.04 -4.39 1.02
CA ILE A 74 -15.25 -4.54 0.18
C ILE A 74 -16.45 -4.44 1.11
N LEU A 75 -17.36 -3.50 0.84
CA LEU A 75 -18.61 -3.36 1.58
C LEU A 75 -19.75 -4.02 0.81
N LEU A 76 -20.52 -4.87 1.49
CA LEU A 76 -21.74 -5.49 1.00
C LEU A 76 -22.96 -4.73 1.57
N THR A 77 -23.96 -4.47 0.75
CA THR A 77 -25.16 -3.71 1.17
C THR A 77 -26.43 -4.23 0.57
N ALA A 78 -27.51 -4.18 1.32
CA ALA A 78 -28.86 -4.41 0.80
C ALA A 78 -29.45 -3.16 0.11
N LYS A 79 -28.82 -1.99 0.22
CA LYS A 79 -29.33 -0.72 -0.30
C LYS A 79 -28.76 -0.40 -1.67
N SER A 80 -29.64 -0.14 -2.63
CA SER A 80 -29.31 0.15 -4.03
C SER A 80 -29.37 1.65 -4.40
N LYS A 81 -29.63 2.55 -3.42
CA LYS A 81 -29.77 3.97 -3.73
C LYS A 81 -28.40 4.62 -3.97
N PRO A 82 -28.29 5.53 -4.96
CA PRO A 82 -27.03 6.23 -5.26
C PRO A 82 -26.43 7.01 -4.08
N GLU A 83 -27.29 7.54 -3.19
CA GLU A 83 -26.90 8.29 -1.99
C GLU A 83 -26.13 7.42 -0.99
N ASP A 84 -26.58 6.18 -0.77
CA ASP A 84 -25.94 5.22 0.14
C ASP A 84 -24.58 4.74 -0.43
N THR A 85 -24.46 4.65 -1.77
CA THR A 85 -23.21 4.33 -2.45
C THR A 85 -22.19 5.46 -2.32
N MET A 86 -22.63 6.73 -2.39
CA MET A 86 -21.76 7.89 -2.19
C MET A 86 -21.25 7.97 -0.76
N GLU A 87 -22.07 7.66 0.24
CA GLU A 87 -21.65 7.62 1.65
C GLU A 87 -20.62 6.48 1.87
N GLY A 88 -20.85 5.31 1.27
CA GLY A 88 -19.89 4.20 1.30
C GLY A 88 -18.53 4.56 0.68
N MET A 89 -18.54 5.23 -0.48
CA MET A 89 -17.31 5.70 -1.13
C MET A 89 -16.58 6.78 -0.30
N ALA A 90 -17.30 7.64 0.41
CA ALA A 90 -16.74 8.65 1.30
C ALA A 90 -16.01 8.04 2.52
N THR A 91 -16.32 6.79 2.89
CA THR A 91 -15.60 6.06 3.97
C THR A 91 -14.22 5.55 3.56
N GLY A 92 -13.90 5.56 2.25
CA GLY A 92 -12.65 5.06 1.69
C GLY A 92 -12.63 3.55 1.43
N ALA A 93 -13.78 2.90 1.32
CA ALA A 93 -13.88 1.51 0.87
C ALA A 93 -13.31 1.36 -0.55
N ASP A 94 -12.69 0.21 -0.83
CA ASP A 94 -12.04 -0.08 -2.11
C ASP A 94 -13.01 -0.65 -3.14
N ALA A 95 -14.11 -1.27 -2.68
CA ALA A 95 -15.23 -1.70 -3.50
C ALA A 95 -16.54 -1.70 -2.71
N TYR A 96 -17.64 -1.65 -3.46
CA TYR A 96 -18.99 -1.61 -2.93
C TYR A 96 -19.89 -2.54 -3.77
N MET A 97 -20.62 -3.46 -3.13
CA MET A 97 -21.48 -4.42 -3.82
C MET A 97 -22.88 -4.45 -3.21
N VAL A 98 -23.87 -4.41 -4.06
CA VAL A 98 -25.29 -4.48 -3.66
C VAL A 98 -25.73 -5.94 -3.62
N LYS A 99 -26.34 -6.37 -2.52
CA LYS A 99 -26.99 -7.68 -2.38
C LYS A 99 -28.36 -7.67 -3.13
N PRO A 100 -28.73 -8.73 -3.89
CA PRO A 100 -27.95 -9.90 -4.19
C PRO A 100 -26.85 -9.60 -5.23
N PHE A 101 -25.63 -10.09 -5.01
CA PHE A 101 -24.50 -9.91 -5.92
C PHE A 101 -24.14 -11.21 -6.64
N ASN A 102 -23.49 -11.05 -7.78
CA ASN A 102 -22.92 -12.17 -8.52
C ASN A 102 -21.60 -12.59 -7.86
N THR A 103 -21.50 -13.88 -7.47
CA THR A 103 -20.31 -14.44 -6.81
C THR A 103 -19.05 -14.35 -7.68
N GLU A 104 -19.18 -14.54 -8.99
CA GLU A 104 -18.07 -14.39 -9.95
C GLU A 104 -17.54 -12.95 -9.97
N LEU A 105 -18.44 -11.96 -9.86
CA LEU A 105 -18.07 -10.56 -9.77
C LEU A 105 -17.33 -10.28 -8.45
N LEU A 106 -17.78 -10.87 -7.33
CA LEU A 106 -17.09 -10.77 -6.05
C LEU A 106 -15.69 -11.39 -6.12
N LYS A 107 -15.56 -12.63 -6.61
CA LYS A 107 -14.28 -13.33 -6.81
C LYS A 107 -13.32 -12.52 -7.71
N SER A 108 -13.82 -11.97 -8.81
CA SER A 108 -13.04 -11.12 -9.71
C SER A 108 -12.56 -9.83 -9.02
N THR A 109 -13.42 -9.19 -8.22
CA THR A 109 -13.08 -7.98 -7.48
C THR A 109 -12.00 -8.26 -6.43
N ILE A 110 -12.13 -9.36 -5.66
CA ILE A 110 -11.12 -9.81 -4.69
C ILE A 110 -9.78 -10.04 -5.38
N ALA A 111 -9.78 -10.84 -6.47
CA ALA A 111 -8.58 -11.16 -7.22
C ALA A 111 -7.88 -9.90 -7.75
N ASN A 112 -8.64 -8.95 -8.31
CA ASN A 112 -8.11 -7.68 -8.82
C ASN A 112 -7.50 -6.83 -7.70
N LEU A 113 -8.15 -6.67 -6.56
CA LEU A 113 -7.63 -5.90 -5.42
C LEU A 113 -6.33 -6.52 -4.88
N LEU A 114 -6.29 -7.85 -4.73
CA LEU A 114 -5.09 -8.56 -4.27
C LEU A 114 -3.95 -8.52 -5.29
N ALA A 115 -4.26 -8.72 -6.59
CA ALA A 115 -3.28 -8.69 -7.67
C ALA A 115 -2.67 -7.28 -7.83
N ASN A 116 -3.48 -6.23 -7.84
CA ASN A 116 -3.02 -4.85 -7.90
C ASN A 116 -2.08 -4.53 -6.73
N ARG A 117 -2.42 -4.96 -5.52
CA ARG A 117 -1.57 -4.80 -4.34
C ARG A 117 -0.24 -5.54 -4.49
N LYS A 118 -0.25 -6.78 -4.98
CA LYS A 118 0.96 -7.59 -5.23
C LYS A 118 1.84 -6.95 -6.30
N LEU A 119 1.25 -6.51 -7.41
CA LEU A 119 1.97 -5.85 -8.50
C LEU A 119 2.63 -4.54 -8.05
N LEU A 120 1.91 -3.72 -7.29
CA LEU A 120 2.45 -2.46 -6.77
C LEU A 120 3.56 -2.70 -5.74
N LYS A 121 3.39 -3.70 -4.85
CA LYS A 121 4.47 -4.12 -3.95
C LYS A 121 5.74 -4.53 -4.72
N SER A 122 5.63 -5.32 -5.78
CA SER A 122 6.79 -5.76 -6.57
C SER A 122 7.46 -4.60 -7.30
N LYS A 123 6.69 -3.68 -7.87
CA LYS A 123 7.23 -2.51 -8.60
C LYS A 123 7.98 -1.53 -7.69
N PHE A 124 7.55 -1.37 -6.43
CA PHE A 124 8.08 -0.34 -5.54
C PHE A 124 8.94 -0.86 -4.37
N SER A 125 9.02 -2.17 -4.16
CA SER A 125 9.87 -2.78 -3.14
C SER A 125 11.33 -3.02 -3.58
N GLY A 126 11.71 -2.65 -4.79
CA GLY A 126 13.05 -2.82 -5.32
C GLY A 126 13.38 -4.26 -5.76
N ALA A 127 12.40 -5.16 -5.81
CA ALA A 127 12.56 -6.57 -6.20
C ALA A 127 12.38 -6.80 -7.71
N GLN A 128 12.56 -5.79 -8.57
CA GLN A 128 12.59 -6.00 -10.01
C GLN A 128 14.00 -5.90 -10.59
N GLN A 129 14.60 -7.08 -10.77
CA GLN A 129 15.40 -7.39 -11.94
C GLN A 129 14.53 -8.19 -12.90
N GLN A 130 14.38 -7.62 -14.12
CA GLN A 130 14.05 -8.27 -15.38
C GLN A 130 12.62 -8.78 -15.65
N GLU A 131 12.14 -8.23 -16.78
CA GLU A 131 11.26 -8.78 -17.81
C GLU A 131 9.77 -8.92 -17.51
N ASP A 132 8.92 -8.04 -18.16
CA ASP A 132 8.29 -8.45 -19.40
C ASP A 132 7.70 -7.25 -20.15
N LYS A 133 8.10 -7.10 -21.42
CA LYS A 133 7.44 -6.29 -22.40
C LYS A 133 6.10 -6.94 -22.77
N VAL A 134 5.03 -6.49 -22.15
CA VAL A 134 3.69 -6.59 -22.75
C VAL A 134 3.08 -5.20 -22.70
N GLN A 135 3.10 -4.53 -23.85
CA GLN A 135 2.28 -3.36 -24.10
C GLN A 135 0.80 -3.77 -23.97
N LYS A 136 0.22 -3.51 -22.82
CA LYS A 136 -1.22 -3.29 -22.72
C LYS A 136 -1.42 -1.78 -22.64
N LEU A 137 -2.14 -1.24 -23.61
CA LEU A 137 -2.82 0.06 -23.52
C LEU A 137 -3.78 0.02 -22.34
N SER A 138 -3.27 0.25 -21.12
CA SER A 138 -4.07 0.45 -19.94
C SER A 138 -3.97 1.92 -19.57
N MET A 139 -5.11 2.59 -19.50
CA MET A 139 -5.21 3.90 -18.86
C MET A 139 -4.56 3.75 -17.49
N LYS A 140 -3.55 4.58 -17.19
CA LYS A 140 -2.85 4.56 -15.91
C LYS A 140 -3.88 4.74 -14.80
N SER A 141 -3.90 3.84 -13.84
CA SER A 141 -4.79 3.97 -12.68
C SER A 141 -4.49 5.28 -11.94
N ALA A 142 -5.46 5.80 -11.21
CA ALA A 142 -5.26 7.00 -10.38
C ALA A 142 -4.06 6.83 -9.43
N ASP A 143 -3.81 5.62 -8.95
CA ASP A 143 -2.69 5.28 -8.08
C ASP A 143 -1.34 5.29 -8.83
N GLU A 144 -1.30 4.85 -10.08
CA GLU A 144 -0.09 4.95 -10.92
C GLU A 144 0.25 6.42 -11.24
N ILE A 145 -0.76 7.24 -11.48
CA ILE A 145 -0.57 8.68 -11.70
C ILE A 145 -0.04 9.33 -10.41
N LEU A 146 -0.61 9.00 -9.26
CA LEU A 146 -0.17 9.52 -7.97
C LEU A 146 1.27 9.09 -7.66
N MET A 147 1.60 7.79 -7.83
CA MET A 147 2.96 7.30 -7.61
C MET A 147 3.97 7.94 -8.54
N SER A 148 3.60 8.15 -9.82
CA SER A 148 4.46 8.87 -10.77
C SER A 148 4.74 10.30 -10.31
N LYS A 149 3.75 11.00 -9.77
CA LYS A 149 3.91 12.35 -9.19
C LYS A 149 4.82 12.33 -7.95
N ILE A 150 4.58 11.39 -7.03
CA ILE A 150 5.41 11.22 -5.81
C ILE A 150 6.87 10.95 -6.20
N MET A 151 7.11 10.00 -7.11
CA MET A 151 8.46 9.68 -7.59
C MET A 151 9.14 10.86 -8.26
N LYS A 152 8.40 11.65 -9.05
CA LYS A 152 8.92 12.88 -9.63
C LYS A 152 9.38 13.87 -8.57
N VAL A 153 8.55 14.14 -7.55
CA VAL A 153 8.89 15.06 -6.45
C VAL A 153 10.12 14.55 -5.68
N ILE A 154 10.21 13.24 -5.39
CA ILE A 154 11.36 12.65 -4.70
C ILE A 154 12.63 12.83 -5.54
N ASN A 155 12.59 12.52 -6.84
CA ASN A 155 13.76 12.61 -7.72
C ASN A 155 14.25 14.05 -7.88
N GLU A 156 13.34 15.02 -7.99
CA GLU A 156 13.67 16.45 -8.08
C GLU A 156 14.26 17.02 -6.78
N ASN A 157 13.98 16.38 -5.64
CA ASN A 157 14.42 16.82 -4.31
C ASN A 157 15.32 15.79 -3.61
N LEU A 158 15.95 14.88 -4.35
CA LEU A 158 16.69 13.75 -3.77
C LEU A 158 17.84 14.19 -2.86
N SER A 159 18.57 15.24 -3.25
CA SER A 159 19.68 15.83 -2.52
C SER A 159 19.25 16.77 -1.38
N ASN A 160 17.96 17.13 -1.32
CA ASN A 160 17.45 18.02 -0.27
C ASN A 160 17.30 17.25 1.06
N PRO A 161 18.07 17.55 2.11
CA PRO A 161 17.98 16.83 3.39
C PRO A 161 16.61 16.99 4.07
N ASP A 162 15.89 18.08 3.78
CA ASP A 162 14.58 18.39 4.39
C ASP A 162 13.41 17.69 3.68
N LEU A 163 13.67 16.90 2.63
CA LEU A 163 12.62 16.13 1.96
C LEU A 163 11.92 15.20 2.94
N ASN A 164 10.65 15.46 3.17
CA ASN A 164 9.79 14.73 4.10
C ASN A 164 8.37 14.52 3.51
N VAL A 165 7.50 13.87 4.27
CA VAL A 165 6.14 13.59 3.82
C VAL A 165 5.27 14.84 3.68
N GLU A 166 5.54 15.87 4.46
CA GLU A 166 4.88 17.17 4.38
C GLU A 166 5.16 17.85 3.03
N MET A 167 6.42 17.86 2.62
CA MET A 167 6.82 18.38 1.30
C MET A 167 6.22 17.56 0.16
N LEU A 168 6.21 16.21 0.24
CA LEU A 168 5.54 15.38 -0.75
C LEU A 168 4.05 15.73 -0.85
N ALA A 169 3.36 15.82 0.29
CA ALA A 169 1.94 16.10 0.34
C ALA A 169 1.58 17.44 -0.31
N ALA A 170 2.34 18.49 0.00
CA ALA A 170 2.19 19.82 -0.58
C ALA A 170 2.36 19.80 -2.11
N ASN A 171 3.38 19.09 -2.62
CA ASN A 171 3.68 19.05 -4.05
C ASN A 171 2.70 18.19 -4.87
N VAL A 172 2.09 17.16 -4.26
CA VAL A 172 1.11 16.31 -4.96
C VAL A 172 -0.34 16.76 -4.75
N GLY A 173 -0.56 17.83 -3.95
CA GLY A 173 -1.90 18.40 -3.68
C GLY A 173 -2.77 17.51 -2.78
N LEU A 174 -2.17 16.74 -1.86
CA LEU A 174 -2.87 15.86 -0.94
C LEU A 174 -2.52 16.19 0.52
N SER A 175 -3.33 15.72 1.47
CA SER A 175 -2.97 15.79 2.88
C SER A 175 -1.84 14.81 3.21
N ARG A 176 -1.02 15.13 4.23
CA ARG A 176 0.01 14.24 4.77
C ARG A 176 -0.54 12.82 5.08
N VAL A 177 -1.71 12.76 5.72
CA VAL A 177 -2.36 11.49 6.07
C VAL A 177 -2.69 10.68 4.83
N HIS A 178 -3.18 11.34 3.77
CA HIS A 178 -3.52 10.69 2.50
C HIS A 178 -2.27 10.13 1.81
N VAL A 179 -1.19 10.93 1.71
CA VAL A 179 0.08 10.46 1.12
C VAL A 179 0.64 9.28 1.92
N HIS A 180 0.64 9.36 3.26
CA HIS A 180 1.13 8.27 4.11
C HIS A 180 0.32 6.99 3.91
N ARG A 181 -1.02 7.10 3.90
CA ARG A 181 -1.92 5.98 3.64
C ARG A 181 -1.65 5.34 2.28
N LYS A 182 -1.60 6.15 1.22
CA LYS A 182 -1.38 5.66 -0.14
C LYS A 182 0.00 5.01 -0.31
N LEU A 183 1.05 5.59 0.22
CA LEU A 183 2.37 4.95 0.21
C LEU A 183 2.36 3.61 0.96
N LYS A 184 1.73 3.56 2.15
CA LYS A 184 1.60 2.31 2.90
C LYS A 184 0.81 1.25 2.14
N GLU A 185 -0.31 1.65 1.51
CA GLU A 185 -1.15 0.79 0.67
C GLU A 185 -0.36 0.22 -0.52
N LEU A 186 0.34 1.09 -1.26
CA LEU A 186 0.98 0.74 -2.52
C LEU A 186 2.35 0.05 -2.35
N THR A 187 3.08 0.37 -1.27
CA THR A 187 4.47 -0.08 -1.08
C THR A 187 4.70 -0.91 0.18
N ASN A 188 3.75 -0.92 1.09
CA ASN A 188 3.86 -1.47 2.44
C ASN A 188 4.89 -0.75 3.32
N LEU A 189 5.39 0.41 2.90
CA LEU A 189 6.38 1.21 3.61
C LEU A 189 5.74 2.47 4.20
N SER A 190 6.31 2.97 5.30
CA SER A 190 6.01 4.33 5.72
C SER A 190 6.55 5.33 4.68
N ALA A 191 6.00 6.54 4.62
CA ALA A 191 6.50 7.57 3.71
C ALA A 191 7.99 7.88 3.94
N ARG A 192 8.43 7.86 5.21
CA ARG A 192 9.83 8.04 5.59
C ARG A 192 10.71 6.91 5.06
N ASP A 193 10.30 5.66 5.25
CA ASP A 193 11.06 4.50 4.79
C ASP A 193 11.08 4.43 3.27
N PHE A 194 10.00 4.85 2.62
CA PHE A 194 9.93 4.92 1.17
C PHE A 194 10.97 5.93 0.61
N ILE A 195 11.02 7.15 1.15
CA ILE A 195 12.04 8.15 0.78
C ILE A 195 13.45 7.61 1.06
N LYS A 196 13.67 7.02 2.26
CA LYS A 196 14.95 6.39 2.64
C LYS A 196 15.38 5.35 1.61
N ASN A 197 14.48 4.44 1.22
CA ASN A 197 14.80 3.39 0.26
C ASN A 197 15.15 3.94 -1.13
N ILE A 198 14.41 4.93 -1.63
CA ILE A 198 14.73 5.56 -2.92
C ILE A 198 16.11 6.23 -2.88
N ARG A 199 16.44 6.95 -1.81
CA ARG A 199 17.76 7.56 -1.61
C ARG A 199 18.87 6.51 -1.63
N LEU A 200 18.69 5.40 -0.92
CA LEU A 200 19.70 4.34 -0.84
C LEU A 200 19.84 3.55 -2.16
N GLN A 201 18.75 3.34 -2.90
CA GLN A 201 18.82 2.77 -4.24
C GLN A 201 19.59 3.67 -5.21
N GLN A 202 19.33 4.97 -5.17
CA GLN A 202 20.06 5.93 -6.00
C GLN A 202 21.55 6.02 -5.57
N ALA A 203 21.83 5.97 -4.26
CA ALA A 203 23.19 5.90 -3.76
C ALA A 203 23.92 4.65 -4.29
N ALA A 204 23.28 3.50 -4.28
CA ALA A 204 23.84 2.27 -4.83
C ALA A 204 24.17 2.37 -6.32
N ALA A 205 23.29 3.03 -7.10
CA ALA A 205 23.54 3.28 -8.53
C ALA A 205 24.77 4.20 -8.72
N LEU A 206 24.85 5.31 -7.98
CA LEU A 206 25.98 6.25 -8.06
C LEU A 206 27.32 5.61 -7.62
N LEU A 207 27.29 4.74 -6.58
CA LEU A 207 28.49 4.02 -6.13
C LEU A 207 29.01 3.03 -7.19
N LYS A 208 28.12 2.42 -7.99
CA LYS A 208 28.50 1.56 -9.13
C LYS A 208 29.21 2.34 -10.24
N GLU A 209 28.80 3.58 -10.49
CA GLU A 209 29.42 4.43 -11.51
C GLU A 209 30.83 4.89 -11.14
N LYS A 210 31.22 4.87 -9.87
CA LYS A 210 32.55 5.23 -9.33
C LYS A 210 33.06 6.63 -9.69
N LYS A 211 32.18 7.50 -10.11
CA LYS A 211 32.51 8.88 -10.44
C LYS A 211 32.62 9.79 -9.21
N LEU A 212 32.01 9.33 -8.10
CA LEU A 212 31.88 10.07 -6.86
C LEU A 212 32.44 9.27 -5.69
N THR A 213 32.99 9.97 -4.70
CA THR A 213 33.36 9.37 -3.42
C THR A 213 32.14 9.00 -2.60
N VAL A 214 32.30 8.13 -1.61
CA VAL A 214 31.22 7.74 -0.68
C VAL A 214 30.58 8.97 -0.02
N SER A 215 31.39 9.98 0.32
CA SER A 215 30.90 11.22 0.93
C SER A 215 30.05 12.05 -0.04
N GLU A 216 30.51 12.19 -1.28
CA GLU A 216 29.77 12.92 -2.32
C GLU A 216 28.45 12.23 -2.64
N VAL A 217 28.44 10.88 -2.72
CA VAL A 217 27.21 10.11 -2.90
C VAL A 217 26.22 10.32 -1.74
N ALA A 218 26.71 10.32 -0.48
CA ALA A 218 25.87 10.59 0.67
C ALA A 218 25.19 11.96 0.56
N TYR A 219 25.95 13.02 0.28
CA TYR A 219 25.41 14.37 0.12
C TYR A 219 24.48 14.49 -1.10
N ALA A 220 24.84 13.91 -2.24
CA ALA A 220 24.02 13.89 -3.45
C ALA A 220 22.66 13.18 -3.25
N THR A 221 22.59 12.29 -2.28
CA THR A 221 21.34 11.57 -1.93
C THR A 221 20.67 12.10 -0.66
N GLY A 222 21.02 13.32 -0.23
CA GLY A 222 20.34 14.06 0.83
C GLY A 222 20.66 13.62 2.25
N TYR A 223 21.79 12.94 2.46
CA TYR A 223 22.32 12.67 3.80
C TYR A 223 23.29 13.75 4.24
N THR A 224 23.09 14.30 5.43
CA THR A 224 23.98 15.28 6.05
C THR A 224 25.01 14.66 6.99
N ASN A 225 24.82 13.38 7.36
CA ASN A 225 25.67 12.63 8.27
C ASN A 225 26.13 11.32 7.64
N LEU A 226 27.45 11.16 7.47
CA LEU A 226 28.06 9.99 6.81
C LEU A 226 27.91 8.70 7.61
N SER A 227 27.93 8.79 8.95
CA SER A 227 27.73 7.60 9.80
C SER A 227 26.30 7.09 9.68
N HIS A 228 25.32 7.98 9.68
CA HIS A 228 23.92 7.64 9.47
C HIS A 228 23.69 7.07 8.06
N PHE A 229 24.31 7.67 7.03
CA PHE A 229 24.29 7.12 5.66
C PHE A 229 24.83 5.69 5.61
N SER A 230 26.04 5.49 6.14
CA SER A 230 26.72 4.20 6.10
C SER A 230 25.94 3.09 6.83
N SER A 231 25.38 3.41 8.01
CA SER A 231 24.54 2.48 8.77
C SER A 231 23.25 2.13 8.01
N SER A 232 22.55 3.13 7.48
CA SER A 232 21.32 2.93 6.69
C SER A 232 21.58 2.15 5.40
N PHE A 233 22.71 2.42 4.74
CA PHE A 233 23.09 1.71 3.53
C PHE A 233 23.39 0.24 3.81
N LYS A 234 24.16 -0.04 4.89
CA LYS A 234 24.47 -1.41 5.31
C LYS A 234 23.22 -2.19 5.72
N GLU A 235 22.27 -1.54 6.40
CA GLU A 235 20.98 -2.13 6.77
C GLU A 235 20.20 -2.64 5.53
N VAL A 236 20.20 -1.88 4.44
CA VAL A 236 19.42 -2.19 3.23
C VAL A 236 20.17 -3.10 2.26
N HIS A 237 21.49 -2.91 2.11
CA HIS A 237 22.30 -3.63 1.11
C HIS A 237 23.20 -4.74 1.69
N GLY A 238 23.16 -4.95 3.01
CA GLY A 238 23.94 -5.99 3.69
C GLY A 238 25.44 -5.70 3.85
N MET A 239 25.96 -4.64 3.19
CA MET A 239 27.37 -4.25 3.23
C MET A 239 27.54 -2.73 3.25
N SER A 240 28.69 -2.24 3.72
CA SER A 240 28.97 -0.81 3.75
C SER A 240 29.05 -0.20 2.33
N PRO A 241 28.85 1.12 2.18
CA PRO A 241 29.00 1.80 0.88
C PRO A 241 30.36 1.56 0.21
N LYS A 242 31.44 1.52 1.00
CA LYS A 242 32.80 1.28 0.52
C LYS A 242 32.96 -0.16 0.00
N GLU A 243 32.49 -1.15 0.76
CA GLU A 243 32.47 -2.55 0.35
C GLU A 243 31.64 -2.75 -0.91
N TYR A 244 30.48 -2.09 -0.98
CA TYR A 244 29.58 -2.16 -2.14
C TYR A 244 30.25 -1.59 -3.41
N MET A 245 30.96 -0.47 -3.29
CA MET A 245 31.70 0.13 -4.39
C MET A 245 32.84 -0.75 -4.87
N LEU A 246 33.51 -1.49 -3.96
CA LEU A 246 34.57 -2.45 -4.29
C LEU A 246 34.04 -3.74 -4.90
N ALA A 247 32.94 -4.29 -4.38
CA ALA A 247 32.35 -5.54 -4.85
C ALA A 247 31.81 -5.46 -6.28
N HIS A 248 31.44 -4.28 -6.75
CA HIS A 248 30.99 -4.04 -8.13
C HIS A 248 32.14 -3.55 -9.03
N GLN A 249 33.36 -4.04 -8.81
CA GLN A 249 34.50 -3.87 -9.71
C GLN A 249 34.36 -4.87 -10.87
N GLY A 250 33.64 -4.51 -11.91
CA GLY A 250 33.61 -5.17 -13.19
C GLY A 250 34.13 -4.22 -14.27
#